data_d2561d44053dcbfda99a6125bd60fbac
#
_entry.id   d2561d44053dcbfda99a6125bd60fbac
#
_cell.length_a   1.000
_cell.length_b   1.000
_cell.length_c   1.000
_cell.angle_alpha   90.00
_cell.angle_beta   90.00
_cell.angle_gamma   90.00
#
_symmetry.space_group_name_H-M   'P 1'
#
loop_
_entity.id
_entity.type
_entity.pdbx_description
1 polymer ?
#
loop_
_entity_poly.entity_id
_entity_poly.type
_entity_poly.pdbx_seq_one_letter_code
_entity_poly.pdbx_strand_id
1 'polypeptide(L)'
;MNPVNNQPYHLPVGAIWLITGCSSGIGREIAQFVATKPNQRLIATARDPSSLSYLPDNDPNILKLPLDVTSTASVSNAFKAAAAHFGETYHIDVVVNNAGYSLSGDTESATDEEAHQEIETLFFGTARVTMQAVKVMRQEKDHRGGLIFNISSLAGVCAFPGHAYYHAGKFAIEGWTESVAREMHPDWNINFCIVEPSGVKTQFEHGSKKYMEPHEAYAADDMPARKLEAWVGKGLKSGAGIEPVAIAEALFNVASRDEKVPLHLPLGSTAYKLIKSKLEKRLEDLETFKELGAIG
;
A
#
# COMPACT_ATOMS: atom_id res chain seq x y z
N MET A 1 15.43 15.90 -13.58
CA MET A 1 14.52 15.41 -12.53
C MET A 1 15.34 14.91 -11.37
N ASN A 2 14.90 15.20 -10.14
CA ASN A 2 15.58 14.71 -8.95
C ASN A 2 15.54 13.16 -8.94
N PRO A 3 16.68 12.48 -8.79
CA PRO A 3 16.69 11.02 -8.76
C PRO A 3 16.01 10.52 -7.47
N VAL A 4 15.23 9.46 -7.59
CA VAL A 4 14.52 8.82 -6.48
C VAL A 4 15.38 7.71 -5.90
N ASN A 5 15.38 7.55 -4.57
CA ASN A 5 16.10 6.47 -3.87
C ASN A 5 17.56 6.36 -4.29
N ASN A 6 18.28 7.47 -4.27
CA ASN A 6 19.65 7.56 -4.82
C ASN A 6 20.68 6.76 -4.06
N GLN A 7 20.49 6.63 -2.74
CA GLN A 7 21.44 6.02 -1.82
C GLN A 7 20.91 4.68 -1.33
N PRO A 8 21.77 3.74 -0.92
CA PRO A 8 21.34 2.56 -0.19
C PRO A 8 20.59 2.96 1.08
N TYR A 9 19.52 2.22 1.40
CA TYR A 9 18.82 2.34 2.67
C TYR A 9 19.37 1.33 3.66
N HIS A 10 19.69 1.79 4.86
CA HIS A 10 20.18 0.96 5.96
C HIS A 10 19.14 0.91 7.06
N LEU A 11 18.55 -0.25 7.30
CA LEU A 11 17.57 -0.44 8.37
C LEU A 11 18.28 -0.36 9.73
N PRO A 12 17.97 0.64 10.58
CA PRO A 12 18.65 0.79 11.85
C PRO A 12 18.35 -0.35 12.83
N VAL A 13 19.29 -0.62 13.72
CA VAL A 13 19.01 -1.42 14.92
C VAL A 13 18.01 -0.65 15.77
N GLY A 14 16.95 -1.31 16.20
CA GLY A 14 15.86 -0.66 16.94
C GLY A 14 14.93 0.19 16.04
N ALA A 15 14.88 -0.07 14.75
CA ALA A 15 14.00 0.66 13.84
C ALA A 15 12.54 0.55 14.25
N ILE A 16 11.81 1.67 14.13
CA ILE A 16 10.37 1.75 14.39
C ILE A 16 9.62 1.63 13.07
N TRP A 17 8.77 0.60 12.99
CA TRP A 17 7.84 0.35 11.89
C TRP A 17 6.45 0.85 12.27
N LEU A 18 5.85 1.73 11.48
CA LEU A 18 4.45 2.10 11.58
C LEU A 18 3.67 1.43 10.44
N ILE A 19 2.66 0.62 10.80
CA ILE A 19 1.87 -0.14 9.83
C ILE A 19 0.41 0.22 9.98
N THR A 20 -0.25 0.59 8.88
CA THR A 20 -1.69 0.88 8.87
C THR A 20 -2.53 -0.33 8.44
N GLY A 21 -3.71 -0.49 9.04
CA GLY A 21 -4.64 -1.56 8.68
C GLY A 21 -4.19 -2.95 9.11
N CYS A 22 -3.72 -3.09 10.35
CA CYS A 22 -3.20 -4.35 10.90
C CYS A 22 -4.29 -5.31 11.43
N SER A 23 -5.58 -5.00 11.28
CA SER A 23 -6.66 -5.88 11.77
C SER A 23 -6.74 -7.22 11.03
N SER A 24 -6.34 -7.26 9.77
CA SER A 24 -6.43 -8.46 8.91
C SER A 24 -5.44 -8.41 7.74
N GLY A 25 -5.39 -9.49 6.98
CA GLY A 25 -4.72 -9.57 5.68
C GLY A 25 -3.23 -9.23 5.71
N ILE A 26 -2.77 -8.52 4.69
CA ILE A 26 -1.35 -8.16 4.49
C ILE A 26 -0.79 -7.39 5.70
N GLY A 27 -1.52 -6.37 6.19
CA GLY A 27 -1.05 -5.54 7.30
C GLY A 27 -0.88 -6.34 8.60
N ARG A 28 -1.79 -7.29 8.87
CA ARG A 28 -1.67 -8.20 10.01
C ARG A 28 -0.41 -9.07 9.92
N GLU A 29 -0.16 -9.66 8.76
CA GLU A 29 1.00 -10.52 8.55
C GLU A 29 2.33 -9.74 8.64
N ILE A 30 2.37 -8.52 8.07
CA ILE A 30 3.56 -7.67 8.22
C ILE A 30 3.79 -7.34 9.70
N ALA A 31 2.73 -6.97 10.43
CA ALA A 31 2.84 -6.64 11.86
C ALA A 31 3.33 -7.85 12.68
N GLN A 32 2.76 -9.04 12.45
CA GLN A 32 3.23 -10.28 13.09
C GLN A 32 4.69 -10.58 12.76
N PHE A 33 5.05 -10.46 11.48
CA PHE A 33 6.41 -10.74 11.03
C PHE A 33 7.43 -9.78 11.67
N VAL A 34 7.15 -8.48 11.66
CA VAL A 34 8.03 -7.47 12.29
C VAL A 34 8.13 -7.69 13.80
N ALA A 35 7.03 -8.04 14.48
CA ALA A 35 7.02 -8.34 15.91
C ALA A 35 7.92 -9.52 16.30
N THR A 36 8.23 -10.43 15.37
CA THR A 36 9.18 -11.54 15.61
C THR A 36 10.64 -11.15 15.39
N LYS A 37 10.93 -9.98 14.83
CA LYS A 37 12.31 -9.61 14.50
C LYS A 37 13.00 -9.00 15.71
N PRO A 38 14.16 -9.57 16.13
CA PRO A 38 14.93 -9.00 17.21
C PRO A 38 15.36 -7.57 16.84
N ASN A 39 15.34 -6.70 17.82
CA ASN A 39 15.75 -5.30 17.64
C ASN A 39 14.91 -4.50 16.63
N GLN A 40 13.64 -4.86 16.42
CA GLN A 40 12.68 -4.06 15.72
C GLN A 40 11.56 -3.62 16.66
N ARG A 41 10.99 -2.44 16.42
CA ARG A 41 9.87 -1.87 17.18
C ARG A 41 8.69 -1.66 16.26
N LEU A 42 7.49 -1.86 16.76
CA LEU A 42 6.27 -1.89 15.96
C LEU A 42 5.23 -0.92 16.50
N ILE A 43 4.67 -0.10 15.64
CA ILE A 43 3.43 0.63 15.84
C ILE A 43 2.39 -0.02 14.93
N ALA A 44 1.61 -0.96 15.49
CA ALA A 44 0.52 -1.61 14.77
C ALA A 44 -0.76 -0.80 14.93
N THR A 45 -1.44 -0.47 13.81
CA THR A 45 -2.62 0.37 13.88
C THR A 45 -3.84 -0.27 13.21
N ALA A 46 -5.01 -0.03 13.79
CA ALA A 46 -6.31 -0.42 13.26
C ALA A 46 -7.35 0.61 13.73
N ARG A 47 -8.51 0.69 13.08
CA ARG A 47 -9.62 1.53 13.56
C ARG A 47 -10.10 1.10 14.95
N ASP A 48 -10.14 -0.20 15.18
CA ASP A 48 -10.40 -0.81 16.49
C ASP A 48 -9.16 -1.58 16.95
N PRO A 49 -8.41 -1.10 17.96
CA PRO A 49 -7.22 -1.77 18.49
C PRO A 49 -7.48 -3.14 19.11
N SER A 50 -8.71 -3.48 19.50
CA SER A 50 -9.05 -4.80 20.02
C SER A 50 -8.78 -5.91 19.00
N SER A 51 -8.86 -5.57 17.70
CA SER A 51 -8.50 -6.47 16.59
C SER A 51 -7.01 -6.83 16.52
N LEU A 52 -6.15 -6.15 17.30
CA LEU A 52 -4.72 -6.39 17.40
C LEU A 52 -4.33 -7.31 18.56
N SER A 53 -5.29 -8.05 19.13
CA SER A 53 -5.09 -8.98 20.25
C SER A 53 -4.14 -10.14 19.94
N TYR A 54 -3.83 -10.38 18.68
CA TYR A 54 -2.84 -11.37 18.22
C TYR A 54 -1.38 -10.94 18.46
N LEU A 55 -1.14 -9.67 18.76
CA LEU A 55 0.16 -9.14 19.19
C LEU A 55 0.25 -9.11 20.71
N PRO A 56 1.44 -9.33 21.30
CA PRO A 56 1.64 -9.23 22.75
C PRO A 56 1.22 -7.89 23.33
N ASP A 57 0.64 -7.89 24.52
CA ASP A 57 0.23 -6.66 25.23
C ASP A 57 1.36 -6.08 26.10
N ASN A 58 2.30 -6.91 26.53
CA ASN A 58 3.32 -6.54 27.51
C ASN A 58 4.73 -6.39 26.89
N ASP A 59 4.84 -6.24 25.56
CA ASP A 59 6.12 -6.00 24.91
C ASP A 59 6.31 -4.48 24.71
N PRO A 60 7.31 -3.85 25.35
CA PRO A 60 7.55 -2.41 25.23
C PRO A 60 7.96 -1.98 23.81
N ASN A 61 8.32 -2.93 22.95
CA ASN A 61 8.63 -2.67 21.55
C ASN A 61 7.39 -2.69 20.64
N ILE A 62 6.21 -3.05 21.16
CA ILE A 62 4.98 -3.14 20.39
C ILE A 62 3.93 -2.17 20.93
N LEU A 63 3.60 -1.19 20.12
CA LEU A 63 2.56 -0.22 20.42
C LEU A 63 1.34 -0.45 19.52
N LYS A 64 0.18 -0.67 20.13
CA LYS A 64 -1.12 -0.84 19.44
C LYS A 64 -1.91 0.45 19.54
N LEU A 65 -2.30 1.05 18.40
CA LEU A 65 -2.99 2.34 18.38
C LEU A 65 -4.24 2.32 17.51
N PRO A 66 -5.27 3.08 17.91
CA PRO A 66 -6.36 3.42 17.00
C PRO A 66 -5.86 4.36 15.91
N LEU A 67 -6.14 4.03 14.66
CA LEU A 67 -5.87 4.90 13.53
C LEU A 67 -6.89 4.68 12.41
N ASP A 68 -7.63 5.75 12.10
CA ASP A 68 -8.46 5.89 10.92
C ASP A 68 -7.72 6.82 9.94
N VAL A 69 -7.29 6.29 8.81
CA VAL A 69 -6.55 7.04 7.80
C VAL A 69 -7.39 8.15 7.14
N THR A 70 -8.71 8.04 7.20
CA THR A 70 -9.64 9.06 6.67
C THR A 70 -9.78 10.28 7.59
N SER A 71 -9.29 10.19 8.83
CA SER A 71 -9.34 11.27 9.83
C SER A 71 -7.97 11.88 10.08
N THR A 72 -7.79 13.15 9.71
CA THR A 72 -6.57 13.92 10.00
C THR A 72 -6.26 13.98 11.49
N ALA A 73 -7.29 14.11 12.32
CA ALA A 73 -7.14 14.12 13.78
C ALA A 73 -6.66 12.76 14.30
N SER A 74 -7.22 11.65 13.80
CA SER A 74 -6.82 10.30 14.18
C SER A 74 -5.35 10.04 13.81
N VAL A 75 -4.93 10.38 12.60
CA VAL A 75 -3.53 10.27 12.17
C VAL A 75 -2.63 11.08 13.08
N SER A 76 -2.93 12.37 13.30
CA SER A 76 -2.12 13.23 14.18
C SER A 76 -2.00 12.68 15.61
N ASN A 77 -3.10 12.17 16.17
CA ASN A 77 -3.11 11.60 17.52
C ASN A 77 -2.28 10.31 17.61
N ALA A 78 -2.33 9.44 16.61
CA ALA A 78 -1.51 8.23 16.57
C ALA A 78 0.00 8.55 16.57
N PHE A 79 0.44 9.54 15.78
CA PHE A 79 1.83 9.97 15.77
C PHE A 79 2.27 10.61 17.09
N LYS A 80 1.40 11.41 17.74
CA LYS A 80 1.66 11.98 19.07
C LYS A 80 1.76 10.88 20.15
N ALA A 81 0.86 9.91 20.11
CA ALA A 81 0.89 8.78 21.05
C ALA A 81 2.15 7.92 20.87
N ALA A 82 2.59 7.70 19.64
CA ALA A 82 3.82 7.01 19.34
C ALA A 82 5.05 7.79 19.88
N ALA A 83 5.10 9.11 19.69
CA ALA A 83 6.15 9.96 20.23
C ALA A 83 6.19 9.92 21.76
N ALA A 84 5.03 9.96 22.42
CA ALA A 84 4.95 9.85 23.88
C ALA A 84 5.43 8.48 24.40
N HIS A 85 5.14 7.40 23.67
CA HIS A 85 5.51 6.04 24.07
C HIS A 85 7.01 5.78 23.94
N PHE A 86 7.63 6.17 22.81
CA PHE A 86 9.04 5.90 22.54
C PHE A 86 9.99 7.00 23.04
N GLY A 87 9.45 8.17 23.45
CA GLY A 87 10.20 9.27 24.07
C GLY A 87 11.37 9.76 23.21
N GLU A 88 12.54 9.91 23.82
CA GLU A 88 13.76 10.40 23.15
C GLU A 88 14.25 9.50 22.00
N THR A 89 13.84 8.25 21.97
CA THR A 89 14.21 7.30 20.92
C THR A 89 13.20 7.27 19.77
N TYR A 90 12.18 8.14 19.81
CA TYR A 90 11.15 8.20 18.79
C TYR A 90 11.70 8.71 17.47
N HIS A 91 11.62 7.87 16.50
CA HIS A 91 11.76 8.16 15.09
C HIS A 91 10.94 7.13 14.35
N ILE A 92 10.42 7.43 13.17
CA ILE A 92 9.74 6.44 12.33
C ILE A 92 10.68 6.10 11.19
N ASP A 93 11.25 4.89 11.24
CA ASP A 93 12.20 4.43 10.23
C ASP A 93 11.51 3.82 9.02
N VAL A 94 10.41 3.10 9.24
CA VAL A 94 9.66 2.45 8.18
C VAL A 94 8.16 2.71 8.34
N VAL A 95 7.51 3.13 7.28
CA VAL A 95 6.04 3.22 7.21
C VAL A 95 5.52 2.23 6.19
N VAL A 96 4.47 1.50 6.55
CA VAL A 96 3.71 0.66 5.63
C VAL A 96 2.28 1.17 5.56
N ASN A 97 1.97 1.90 4.50
CA ASN A 97 0.62 2.34 4.19
C ASN A 97 -0.14 1.20 3.52
N ASN A 98 -0.85 0.41 4.34
CA ASN A 98 -1.57 -0.77 3.89
C ASN A 98 -3.09 -0.64 4.04
N ALA A 99 -3.59 0.25 4.89
CA ALA A 99 -5.03 0.42 5.10
C ALA A 99 -5.78 0.66 3.79
N GLY A 100 -6.79 -0.16 3.51
CA GLY A 100 -7.57 -0.07 2.29
C GLY A 100 -8.61 -1.17 2.17
N TYR A 101 -9.50 -1.01 1.21
CA TYR A 101 -10.51 -1.99 0.84
C TYR A 101 -10.74 -1.93 -0.68
N SER A 102 -11.65 -2.71 -1.24
CA SER A 102 -12.04 -2.61 -2.66
C SER A 102 -13.54 -2.51 -2.78
N LEU A 103 -14.00 -1.48 -3.48
CA LEU A 103 -15.36 -1.36 -3.97
C LEU A 103 -15.47 -2.05 -5.33
N SER A 104 -16.36 -3.01 -5.44
CA SER A 104 -16.48 -3.90 -6.61
C SER A 104 -17.92 -4.00 -7.07
N GLY A 105 -18.13 -4.17 -8.36
CA GLY A 105 -19.46 -4.29 -8.97
C GLY A 105 -19.58 -3.47 -10.25
N ASP A 106 -20.81 -3.13 -10.60
CA ASP A 106 -21.09 -2.40 -11.83
C ASP A 106 -20.88 -0.90 -11.59
N THR A 107 -19.87 -0.32 -12.22
CA THR A 107 -19.40 1.07 -11.95
C THR A 107 -20.52 2.10 -12.02
N GLU A 108 -21.52 1.88 -12.89
CA GLU A 108 -22.65 2.78 -13.09
C GLU A 108 -23.61 2.82 -11.88
N SER A 109 -23.59 1.80 -11.01
CA SER A 109 -24.44 1.74 -9.82
C SER A 109 -23.77 2.23 -8.55
N ALA A 110 -22.49 2.64 -8.61
CA ALA A 110 -21.83 3.22 -7.46
C ALA A 110 -22.50 4.54 -7.05
N THR A 111 -22.72 4.70 -5.76
CA THR A 111 -23.11 6.02 -5.23
C THR A 111 -21.90 6.94 -5.15
N ASP A 112 -22.15 8.26 -5.15
CA ASP A 112 -21.07 9.24 -4.97
C ASP A 112 -20.35 9.05 -3.64
N GLU A 113 -21.07 8.69 -2.57
CA GLU A 113 -20.52 8.41 -1.25
C GLU A 113 -19.56 7.21 -1.26
N GLU A 114 -19.94 6.12 -1.92
CA GLU A 114 -19.10 4.93 -2.04
C GLU A 114 -17.83 5.21 -2.81
N ALA A 115 -17.96 5.92 -3.95
CA ALA A 115 -16.83 6.31 -4.78
C ALA A 115 -15.86 7.24 -4.02
N HIS A 116 -16.39 8.28 -3.37
CA HIS A 116 -15.58 9.20 -2.58
C HIS A 116 -14.91 8.51 -1.38
N GLN A 117 -15.64 7.63 -0.67
CA GLN A 117 -15.09 6.92 0.48
C GLN A 117 -13.93 5.98 0.10
N GLU A 118 -13.97 5.36 -1.07
CA GLU A 118 -12.86 4.53 -1.54
C GLU A 118 -11.62 5.37 -1.86
N ILE A 119 -11.79 6.47 -2.62
CA ILE A 119 -10.68 7.40 -2.92
C ILE A 119 -10.15 8.05 -1.65
N GLU A 120 -11.03 8.43 -0.71
CA GLU A 120 -10.65 8.98 0.59
C GLU A 120 -9.77 8.02 1.38
N THR A 121 -10.10 6.74 1.36
CA THR A 121 -9.34 5.73 2.09
C THR A 121 -8.03 5.39 1.39
N LEU A 122 -8.07 5.05 0.10
CA LEU A 122 -6.92 4.52 -0.63
C LEU A 122 -5.89 5.60 -0.94
N PHE A 123 -6.35 6.79 -1.35
CA PHE A 123 -5.48 7.87 -1.79
C PHE A 123 -5.23 8.89 -0.67
N PHE A 124 -6.26 9.62 -0.23
CA PHE A 124 -6.07 10.70 0.76
C PHE A 124 -5.60 10.15 2.12
N GLY A 125 -6.08 8.97 2.52
CA GLY A 125 -5.63 8.30 3.74
C GLY A 125 -4.14 7.97 3.70
N THR A 126 -3.68 7.35 2.62
CA THR A 126 -2.26 7.07 2.39
C THR A 126 -1.43 8.36 2.35
N ALA A 127 -1.90 9.39 1.64
CA ALA A 127 -1.21 10.68 1.56
C ALA A 127 -1.07 11.35 2.94
N ARG A 128 -2.12 11.33 3.77
CA ARG A 128 -2.07 11.92 5.14
C ARG A 128 -1.02 11.25 6.01
N VAL A 129 -1.01 9.92 6.05
CA VAL A 129 -0.04 9.18 6.86
C VAL A 129 1.37 9.42 6.34
N THR A 130 1.57 9.34 5.02
CA THR A 130 2.86 9.62 4.36
C THR A 130 3.38 11.02 4.70
N MET A 131 2.57 12.05 4.55
CA MET A 131 3.02 13.42 4.83
C MET A 131 3.32 13.66 6.31
N GLN A 132 2.64 12.98 7.22
CA GLN A 132 2.96 13.04 8.63
C GLN A 132 4.28 12.31 8.94
N ALA A 133 4.51 11.16 8.30
CA ALA A 133 5.77 10.42 8.42
C ALA A 133 6.96 11.21 7.86
N VAL A 134 6.82 11.80 6.68
CA VAL A 134 7.86 12.67 6.07
C VAL A 134 8.27 13.80 7.02
N LYS A 135 7.32 14.42 7.76
CA LYS A 135 7.66 15.44 8.75
C LYS A 135 8.55 14.90 9.87
N VAL A 136 8.26 13.69 10.37
CA VAL A 136 9.07 13.04 11.40
C VAL A 136 10.45 12.67 10.85
N MET A 137 10.50 11.98 9.70
CA MET A 137 11.73 11.51 9.07
C MET A 137 12.70 12.64 8.73
N ARG A 138 12.18 13.83 8.36
CA ARG A 138 12.99 15.00 7.99
C ARG A 138 13.56 15.76 9.17
N GLN A 139 12.97 15.67 10.36
CA GLN A 139 13.33 16.49 11.52
C GLN A 139 14.62 16.06 12.21
N GLU A 140 15.13 14.87 11.93
CA GLU A 140 16.36 14.37 12.55
C GLU A 140 17.60 15.12 12.07
N LYS A 141 18.45 15.55 13.05
CA LYS A 141 19.68 16.31 12.77
C LYS A 141 20.71 15.54 11.94
N ASP A 142 20.67 14.21 12.01
CA ASP A 142 21.64 13.33 11.35
C ASP A 142 21.15 12.80 10.00
N HIS A 143 20.08 13.39 9.44
CA HIS A 143 19.47 12.96 8.16
C HIS A 143 19.24 11.45 8.08
N ARG A 144 18.77 10.85 9.17
CA ARG A 144 18.51 9.40 9.28
C ARG A 144 17.52 8.95 8.23
N GLY A 145 16.56 9.82 7.87
CA GLY A 145 15.57 9.56 6.85
C GLY A 145 14.60 8.43 7.20
N GLY A 146 14.22 7.66 6.21
CA GLY A 146 13.30 6.54 6.40
C GLY A 146 12.88 5.89 5.08
N LEU A 147 12.04 4.87 5.21
CA LEU A 147 11.49 4.12 4.08
C LEU A 147 9.96 4.06 4.17
N ILE A 148 9.28 4.44 3.10
CA ILE A 148 7.83 4.45 3.00
C ILE A 148 7.39 3.44 1.95
N PHE A 149 6.72 2.38 2.39
CA PHE A 149 6.03 1.43 1.53
C PHE A 149 4.58 1.87 1.34
N ASN A 150 4.18 2.16 0.12
CA ASN A 150 2.78 2.36 -0.23
C ASN A 150 2.26 1.08 -0.88
N ILE A 151 1.35 0.38 -0.19
CA ILE A 151 0.75 -0.85 -0.74
C ILE A 151 -0.26 -0.47 -1.81
N SER A 152 0.22 -0.50 -3.04
CA SER A 152 -0.58 -0.40 -4.23
C SER A 152 -1.18 -1.77 -4.59
N SER A 153 -1.13 -2.16 -5.82
CA SER A 153 -1.60 -3.45 -6.36
C SER A 153 -1.17 -3.55 -7.82
N LEU A 154 -1.18 -4.77 -8.38
CA LEU A 154 -1.31 -4.95 -9.82
C LEU A 154 -2.41 -4.05 -10.42
N ALA A 155 -3.47 -3.79 -9.64
CA ALA A 155 -4.58 -2.91 -9.99
C ALA A 155 -4.22 -1.40 -10.02
N GLY A 156 -3.05 -1.00 -9.54
CA GLY A 156 -2.51 0.35 -9.70
C GLY A 156 -1.82 0.57 -11.06
N VAL A 157 -1.51 -0.51 -11.75
CA VAL A 157 -0.88 -0.47 -13.08
C VAL A 157 -1.81 -1.02 -14.16
N CYS A 158 -2.52 -2.13 -13.90
CA CYS A 158 -3.43 -2.78 -14.86
C CYS A 158 -4.88 -2.61 -14.40
N ALA A 159 -5.77 -2.18 -15.30
CA ALA A 159 -7.19 -2.04 -15.01
C ALA A 159 -7.99 -3.26 -15.43
N PHE A 160 -8.98 -3.63 -14.63
CA PHE A 160 -9.89 -4.76 -14.84
C PHE A 160 -11.35 -4.31 -14.66
N PRO A 161 -12.32 -4.92 -15.34
CA PRO A 161 -13.73 -4.56 -15.20
C PRO A 161 -14.25 -4.83 -13.77
N GLY A 162 -15.23 -4.05 -13.34
CA GLY A 162 -15.89 -4.24 -12.05
C GLY A 162 -15.15 -3.66 -10.83
N HIS A 163 -14.10 -2.86 -11.03
CA HIS A 163 -13.27 -2.30 -9.94
C HIS A 163 -12.80 -0.87 -10.24
N ALA A 164 -13.60 -0.06 -10.96
CA ALA A 164 -13.11 1.22 -11.49
C ALA A 164 -12.61 2.18 -10.40
N TYR A 165 -13.34 2.35 -9.30
CA TYR A 165 -12.93 3.26 -8.22
C TYR A 165 -11.73 2.73 -7.43
N TYR A 166 -11.64 1.42 -7.23
CA TYR A 166 -10.45 0.80 -6.67
C TYR A 166 -9.21 1.06 -7.55
N HIS A 167 -9.33 0.86 -8.86
CA HIS A 167 -8.26 1.19 -9.80
C HIS A 167 -7.90 2.67 -9.73
N ALA A 168 -8.89 3.57 -9.73
CA ALA A 168 -8.65 5.02 -9.64
C ALA A 168 -7.82 5.36 -8.40
N GLY A 169 -8.17 4.83 -7.23
CA GLY A 169 -7.41 5.01 -5.99
C GLY A 169 -5.99 4.47 -6.06
N LYS A 170 -5.80 3.26 -6.62
CA LYS A 170 -4.48 2.65 -6.75
C LYS A 170 -3.60 3.34 -7.80
N PHE A 171 -4.13 3.71 -8.95
CA PHE A 171 -3.42 4.53 -9.94
C PHE A 171 -3.05 5.92 -9.39
N ALA A 172 -3.93 6.54 -8.61
CA ALA A 172 -3.64 7.81 -7.97
C ALA A 172 -2.43 7.70 -7.02
N ILE A 173 -2.34 6.64 -6.22
CA ILE A 173 -1.22 6.44 -5.29
C ILE A 173 0.10 6.16 -6.03
N GLU A 174 0.07 5.48 -7.17
CA GLU A 174 1.25 5.28 -8.03
C GLU A 174 1.85 6.62 -8.44
N GLY A 175 1.10 7.41 -9.20
CA GLY A 175 1.58 8.69 -9.74
C GLY A 175 1.90 9.71 -8.66
N TRP A 176 1.11 9.74 -7.57
CA TRP A 176 1.36 10.63 -6.43
C TRP A 176 2.66 10.26 -5.71
N THR A 177 2.90 8.98 -5.48
CA THR A 177 4.12 8.51 -4.81
C THR A 177 5.35 8.83 -5.65
N GLU A 178 5.31 8.61 -6.97
CA GLU A 178 6.40 9.02 -7.87
C GLU A 178 6.69 10.51 -7.79
N SER A 179 5.66 11.35 -7.76
CA SER A 179 5.81 12.80 -7.66
C SER A 179 6.45 13.21 -6.34
N VAL A 180 5.88 12.75 -5.23
CA VAL A 180 6.38 13.08 -3.88
C VAL A 180 7.81 12.58 -3.66
N ALA A 181 8.13 11.38 -4.12
CA ALA A 181 9.49 10.85 -4.03
C ALA A 181 10.52 11.76 -4.74
N ARG A 182 10.12 12.41 -5.85
CA ARG A 182 10.97 13.36 -6.58
C ARG A 182 11.07 14.75 -5.92
N GLU A 183 10.15 15.08 -5.01
CA GLU A 183 10.18 16.31 -4.23
C GLU A 183 11.12 16.23 -3.03
N MET A 184 11.49 15.02 -2.60
CA MET A 184 12.37 14.84 -1.43
C MET A 184 13.79 15.34 -1.75
N HIS A 185 14.33 16.14 -0.84
CA HIS A 185 15.74 16.54 -0.94
C HIS A 185 16.62 15.29 -0.72
N PRO A 186 17.67 15.06 -1.53
CA PRO A 186 18.54 13.90 -1.39
C PRO A 186 19.13 13.70 0.01
N ASP A 187 19.47 14.78 0.68
CA ASP A 187 20.05 14.76 2.04
C ASP A 187 19.06 14.31 3.11
N TRP A 188 17.74 14.30 2.83
CA TRP A 188 16.77 13.79 3.80
C TRP A 188 16.75 12.27 3.89
N ASN A 189 17.35 11.59 2.93
CA ASN A 189 17.40 10.12 2.87
C ASN A 189 16.03 9.44 3.06
N ILE A 190 14.95 10.05 2.53
CA ILE A 190 13.60 9.50 2.59
C ILE A 190 13.35 8.73 1.30
N ASN A 191 13.14 7.43 1.43
CA ASN A 191 12.96 6.49 0.34
C ASN A 191 11.51 6.05 0.21
N PHE A 192 11.07 5.77 -1.02
CA PHE A 192 9.72 5.31 -1.32
C PHE A 192 9.75 4.00 -2.09
N CYS A 193 8.81 3.13 -1.77
CA CYS A 193 8.59 1.90 -2.53
C CYS A 193 7.08 1.69 -2.73
N ILE A 194 6.66 1.62 -3.98
CA ILE A 194 5.30 1.28 -4.38
C ILE A 194 5.26 -0.24 -4.51
N VAL A 195 4.45 -0.88 -3.70
CA VAL A 195 4.34 -2.34 -3.66
C VAL A 195 3.13 -2.77 -4.48
N GLU A 196 3.34 -3.57 -5.51
CA GLU A 196 2.34 -3.94 -6.52
C GLU A 196 2.03 -5.45 -6.49
N PRO A 197 1.36 -5.96 -5.42
CA PRO A 197 1.05 -7.37 -5.33
C PRO A 197 -0.05 -7.76 -6.32
N SER A 198 0.04 -8.98 -6.86
CA SER A 198 -1.10 -9.67 -7.47
C SER A 198 -2.02 -10.23 -6.38
N GLY A 199 -2.94 -11.14 -6.72
CA GLY A 199 -3.84 -11.76 -5.75
C GLY A 199 -3.08 -12.36 -4.55
N VAL A 200 -3.48 -11.98 -3.34
CA VAL A 200 -2.89 -12.42 -2.07
C VAL A 200 -3.94 -13.22 -1.30
N LYS A 201 -3.55 -14.36 -0.73
CA LYS A 201 -4.42 -15.26 0.05
C LYS A 201 -4.77 -14.65 1.40
N THR A 202 -5.77 -13.79 1.42
CA THR A 202 -6.24 -13.10 2.62
C THR A 202 -7.76 -13.14 2.72
N GLN A 203 -8.30 -12.64 3.82
CA GLN A 203 -9.74 -12.41 3.96
C GLN A 203 -10.24 -11.20 3.14
N PHE A 204 -9.41 -10.63 2.24
CA PHE A 204 -9.75 -9.42 1.49
C PHE A 204 -11.05 -9.58 0.70
N GLU A 205 -11.22 -10.69 -0.02
CA GLU A 205 -12.41 -10.99 -0.84
C GLU A 205 -13.69 -11.15 -0.01
N HIS A 206 -13.58 -11.53 1.27
CA HIS A 206 -14.74 -11.78 2.14
C HIS A 206 -14.89 -10.76 3.28
N GLY A 207 -13.85 -9.98 3.59
CA GLY A 207 -13.85 -9.06 4.73
C GLY A 207 -13.62 -7.60 4.38
N SER A 208 -12.80 -7.32 3.36
CA SER A 208 -12.44 -5.94 2.98
C SER A 208 -13.01 -5.53 1.63
N LYS A 209 -13.64 -6.43 0.90
CA LYS A 209 -14.33 -6.12 -0.36
C LYS A 209 -15.75 -5.67 -0.05
N LYS A 210 -16.14 -4.53 -0.59
CA LYS A 210 -17.51 -4.03 -0.60
C LYS A 210 -18.07 -4.18 -2.01
N TYR A 211 -19.37 -4.38 -2.11
CA TYR A 211 -20.05 -4.54 -3.38
C TYR A 211 -21.05 -3.42 -3.59
N MET A 212 -21.01 -2.84 -4.79
CA MET A 212 -22.06 -1.96 -5.30
C MET A 212 -23.35 -2.75 -5.54
N GLU A 213 -24.49 -2.08 -5.51
CA GLU A 213 -25.75 -2.71 -5.90
C GLU A 213 -25.67 -3.21 -7.35
N PRO A 214 -26.15 -4.43 -7.66
CA PRO A 214 -26.15 -4.93 -9.02
C PRO A 214 -27.01 -4.09 -9.95
N HIS A 215 -26.53 -3.82 -11.16
CA HIS A 215 -27.29 -3.09 -12.18
C HIS A 215 -27.84 -4.06 -13.24
N GLU A 216 -29.13 -3.91 -13.59
CA GLU A 216 -29.83 -4.82 -14.49
C GLU A 216 -29.19 -4.95 -15.88
N ALA A 217 -28.66 -3.86 -16.42
CA ALA A 217 -27.97 -3.86 -17.72
C ALA A 217 -26.68 -4.68 -17.74
N TYR A 218 -26.11 -5.01 -16.57
CA TYR A 218 -24.87 -5.77 -16.40
C TYR A 218 -25.09 -7.19 -15.83
N ALA A 219 -26.36 -7.64 -15.76
CA ALA A 219 -26.70 -8.91 -15.09
C ALA A 219 -26.31 -10.16 -15.89
N ALA A 220 -26.07 -10.06 -17.19
CA ALA A 220 -25.75 -11.22 -18.02
C ALA A 220 -24.41 -11.85 -17.64
N ASP A 221 -24.36 -13.19 -17.58
CA ASP A 221 -23.16 -13.96 -17.18
C ASP A 221 -21.95 -13.73 -18.10
N ASP A 222 -22.18 -13.31 -19.33
CA ASP A 222 -21.13 -13.03 -20.32
C ASP A 222 -20.55 -11.62 -20.21
N MET A 223 -21.06 -10.79 -19.31
CA MET A 223 -20.50 -9.47 -19.03
C MET A 223 -19.05 -9.56 -18.52
N PRO A 224 -18.16 -8.64 -18.94
CA PRO A 224 -16.75 -8.70 -18.59
C PRO A 224 -16.47 -8.78 -17.07
N ALA A 225 -17.22 -8.03 -16.26
CA ALA A 225 -17.08 -8.09 -14.80
C ALA A 225 -17.45 -9.44 -14.22
N ARG A 226 -18.56 -10.05 -14.70
CA ARG A 226 -19.03 -11.38 -14.26
C ARG A 226 -18.01 -12.48 -14.64
N LYS A 227 -17.44 -12.41 -15.86
CA LYS A 227 -16.37 -13.33 -16.28
C LYS A 227 -15.12 -13.21 -15.40
N LEU A 228 -14.73 -11.97 -15.03
CA LEU A 228 -13.60 -11.77 -14.14
C LEU A 228 -13.88 -12.33 -12.74
N GLU A 229 -15.05 -12.05 -12.16
CA GLU A 229 -15.46 -12.60 -10.86
C GLU A 229 -15.42 -14.12 -10.84
N ALA A 230 -15.98 -14.75 -11.88
CA ALA A 230 -15.96 -16.21 -12.03
C ALA A 230 -14.52 -16.76 -12.12
N TRP A 231 -13.64 -16.06 -12.85
CA TRP A 231 -12.24 -16.45 -12.98
C TRP A 231 -11.49 -16.30 -11.65
N VAL A 232 -11.66 -15.18 -10.95
CA VAL A 232 -11.08 -14.96 -9.61
C VAL A 232 -11.58 -16.00 -8.62
N GLY A 233 -12.88 -16.27 -8.61
CA GLY A 233 -13.47 -17.29 -7.73
C GLY A 233 -12.94 -18.71 -7.98
N LYS A 234 -12.65 -19.08 -9.23
CA LYS A 234 -11.96 -20.35 -9.56
C LYS A 234 -10.52 -20.35 -9.01
N GLY A 235 -9.80 -19.25 -9.18
CA GLY A 235 -8.44 -19.11 -8.67
C GLY A 235 -8.38 -19.26 -7.14
N LEU A 236 -9.27 -18.60 -6.42
CA LEU A 236 -9.34 -18.70 -4.96
C LEU A 236 -9.64 -20.15 -4.49
N LYS A 237 -10.60 -20.82 -5.14
CA LYS A 237 -10.91 -22.23 -4.83
C LYS A 237 -9.75 -23.18 -5.12
N SER A 238 -8.90 -22.88 -6.09
CA SER A 238 -7.68 -23.67 -6.37
C SER A 238 -6.50 -23.32 -5.46
N GLY A 239 -6.66 -22.38 -4.53
CA GLY A 239 -5.58 -21.93 -3.65
C GLY A 239 -4.54 -21.04 -4.35
N ALA A 240 -4.88 -20.44 -5.50
CA ALA A 240 -4.00 -19.50 -6.18
C ALA A 240 -3.82 -18.20 -5.36
N GLY A 241 -2.64 -17.61 -5.48
CA GLY A 241 -2.30 -16.34 -4.81
C GLY A 241 -1.01 -16.43 -4.02
N ILE A 242 -0.53 -15.27 -3.60
CA ILE A 242 0.69 -15.11 -2.78
C ILE A 242 0.32 -15.34 -1.33
N GLU A 243 1.13 -16.09 -0.59
CA GLU A 243 0.97 -16.15 0.87
C GLU A 243 1.28 -14.78 1.48
N PRO A 244 0.45 -14.26 2.40
CA PRO A 244 0.66 -12.92 2.97
C PRO A 244 2.02 -12.74 3.65
N VAL A 245 2.54 -13.81 4.28
CA VAL A 245 3.87 -13.80 4.90
C VAL A 245 4.97 -13.53 3.88
N ALA A 246 4.84 -13.98 2.65
CA ALA A 246 5.82 -13.70 1.60
C ALA A 246 5.89 -12.21 1.23
N ILE A 247 4.78 -11.48 1.38
CA ILE A 247 4.79 -10.01 1.25
C ILE A 247 5.58 -9.40 2.40
N ALA A 248 5.34 -9.84 3.64
CA ALA A 248 6.07 -9.35 4.82
C ALA A 248 7.59 -9.60 4.69
N GLU A 249 7.98 -10.79 4.25
CA GLU A 249 9.37 -11.15 3.99
C GLU A 249 9.99 -10.27 2.90
N ALA A 250 9.27 -10.02 1.81
CA ALA A 250 9.75 -9.17 0.72
C ALA A 250 9.99 -7.72 1.19
N LEU A 251 9.07 -7.13 1.95
CA LEU A 251 9.21 -5.78 2.47
C LEU A 251 10.38 -5.69 3.46
N PHE A 252 10.47 -6.64 4.37
CA PHE A 252 11.58 -6.68 5.34
C PHE A 252 12.92 -6.85 4.63
N ASN A 253 12.98 -7.71 3.62
CA ASN A 253 14.19 -7.90 2.81
C ASN A 253 14.60 -6.62 2.09
N VAL A 254 13.64 -5.90 1.45
CA VAL A 254 13.94 -4.59 0.83
C VAL A 254 14.49 -3.60 1.84
N ALA A 255 13.94 -3.56 3.06
CA ALA A 255 14.40 -2.65 4.10
C ALA A 255 15.79 -3.00 4.67
N SER A 256 16.16 -4.28 4.71
CA SER A 256 17.32 -4.77 5.46
C SER A 256 18.53 -5.20 4.61
N ARG A 257 18.47 -5.12 3.28
CA ARG A 257 19.55 -5.60 2.40
C ARG A 257 20.67 -4.60 2.12
N ASP A 258 20.60 -3.40 2.71
CA ASP A 258 21.60 -2.34 2.54
C ASP A 258 21.85 -1.94 1.06
N GLU A 259 20.79 -1.91 0.28
CA GLU A 259 20.82 -1.57 -1.13
C GLU A 259 19.85 -0.41 -1.44
N LYS A 260 19.89 0.06 -2.68
CA LYS A 260 18.90 1.02 -3.18
C LYS A 260 17.50 0.41 -3.16
N VAL A 261 16.55 1.14 -2.63
CA VAL A 261 15.15 0.76 -2.61
C VAL A 261 14.57 0.86 -4.02
N PRO A 262 13.92 -0.19 -4.55
CA PRO A 262 13.19 -0.07 -5.81
C PRO A 262 11.98 0.85 -5.64
N LEU A 263 11.76 1.77 -6.58
CA LEU A 263 10.57 2.61 -6.53
C LEU A 263 9.29 1.78 -6.78
N HIS A 264 9.33 0.84 -7.72
CA HIS A 264 8.27 -0.10 -8.03
C HIS A 264 8.68 -1.52 -7.66
N LEU A 265 7.80 -2.23 -6.95
CA LEU A 265 8.03 -3.60 -6.47
C LEU A 265 6.85 -4.50 -6.84
N PRO A 266 6.80 -5.03 -8.09
CA PRO A 266 5.81 -6.03 -8.45
C PRO A 266 6.01 -7.31 -7.66
N LEU A 267 4.96 -7.80 -7.00
CA LEU A 267 5.02 -9.04 -6.22
C LEU A 267 4.10 -10.12 -6.81
N GLY A 268 4.71 -11.26 -7.09
CA GLY A 268 4.08 -12.42 -7.71
C GLY A 268 4.23 -12.46 -9.24
N SER A 269 4.27 -13.67 -9.78
CA SER A 269 4.47 -13.92 -11.22
C SER A 269 3.38 -13.32 -12.10
N THR A 270 2.14 -13.24 -11.60
CA THR A 270 1.01 -12.62 -12.30
C THR A 270 1.20 -11.11 -12.42
N ALA A 271 1.60 -10.42 -11.32
CA ALA A 271 1.89 -9.00 -11.36
C ALA A 271 3.00 -8.70 -12.37
N TYR A 272 4.12 -9.40 -12.27
CA TYR A 272 5.23 -9.23 -13.21
C TYR A 272 4.80 -9.38 -14.69
N LYS A 273 4.09 -10.48 -15.01
CA LYS A 273 3.68 -10.78 -16.39
C LYS A 273 2.73 -9.73 -16.95
N LEU A 274 1.70 -9.35 -16.19
CA LEU A 274 0.68 -8.42 -16.68
C LEU A 274 1.19 -6.99 -16.77
N ILE A 275 1.99 -6.55 -15.80
CA ILE A 275 2.63 -5.23 -15.84
C ILE A 275 3.58 -5.15 -17.04
N LYS A 276 4.45 -6.15 -17.22
CA LYS A 276 5.35 -6.22 -18.36
C LYS A 276 4.58 -6.14 -19.69
N SER A 277 3.57 -6.98 -19.87
CA SER A 277 2.77 -7.00 -21.10
C SER A 277 2.08 -5.66 -21.36
N LYS A 278 1.56 -4.98 -20.32
CA LYS A 278 0.98 -3.65 -20.48
C LYS A 278 2.00 -2.61 -20.91
N LEU A 279 3.20 -2.61 -20.31
CA LEU A 279 4.27 -1.67 -20.66
C LEU A 279 4.77 -1.90 -22.09
N GLU A 280 4.94 -3.15 -22.50
CA GLU A 280 5.33 -3.52 -23.87
C GLU A 280 4.28 -3.05 -24.87
N LYS A 281 2.97 -3.28 -24.59
CA LYS A 281 1.90 -2.80 -25.45
C LYS A 281 1.85 -1.28 -25.54
N ARG A 282 2.06 -0.57 -24.42
CA ARG A 282 2.09 0.89 -24.40
C ARG A 282 3.28 1.44 -25.22
N LEU A 283 4.41 0.78 -25.15
CA LEU A 283 5.58 1.14 -25.97
C LEU A 283 5.30 0.95 -27.47
N GLU A 284 4.67 -0.18 -27.84
CA GLU A 284 4.24 -0.43 -29.21
C GLU A 284 3.25 0.66 -29.71
N ASP A 285 2.28 1.04 -28.89
CA ASP A 285 1.31 2.09 -29.21
C ASP A 285 2.01 3.46 -29.40
N LEU A 286 2.98 3.79 -28.55
CA LEU A 286 3.79 5.02 -28.70
C LEU A 286 4.54 5.07 -30.04
N GLU A 287 5.15 3.98 -30.46
CA GLU A 287 5.83 3.92 -31.75
C GLU A 287 4.83 3.94 -32.92
N THR A 288 3.73 3.20 -32.82
CA THR A 288 2.69 3.11 -33.86
C THR A 288 2.04 4.47 -34.15
N PHE A 289 1.78 5.25 -33.10
CA PHE A 289 1.07 6.53 -33.21
C PHE A 289 1.99 7.75 -33.07
N LYS A 290 3.30 7.56 -33.21
CA LYS A 290 4.33 8.60 -33.04
C LYS A 290 4.06 9.85 -33.89
N GLU A 291 3.74 9.65 -35.16
CA GLU A 291 3.45 10.77 -36.09
C GLU A 291 2.18 11.53 -35.73
N LEU A 292 1.16 10.83 -35.23
CA LEU A 292 -0.08 11.48 -34.76
C LEU A 292 0.14 12.28 -33.47
N GLY A 293 1.10 11.87 -32.65
CA GLY A 293 1.46 12.55 -31.39
C GLY A 293 2.48 13.67 -31.55
N ALA A 294 3.16 13.78 -32.69
CA ALA A 294 4.16 14.80 -32.96
C ALA A 294 3.51 16.13 -33.36
N ILE A 295 2.85 16.78 -32.37
CA ILE A 295 2.22 18.09 -32.52
C ILE A 295 3.14 19.15 -31.92
N GLY A 296 3.64 20.11 -32.70
CA GLY A 296 4.45 21.25 -32.24
C GLY A 296 5.59 21.56 -33.15
#